data_25def6546138663d008e9da419ad0d13
#
_entry.id   25def6546138663d008e9da419ad0d13
#
_cell.length_a   1.000
_cell.length_b   1.000
_cell.length_c   1.000
_cell.angle_alpha   90.00
_cell.angle_beta   90.00
_cell.angle_gamma   90.00
#
_symmetry.space_group_name_H-M   'P 1'
#
loop_
_entity.id
_entity.type
_entity.pdbx_description
1 polymer ?
#
loop_
_entity_poly.entity_id
_entity_poly.type
_entity_poly.pdbx_seq_one_letter_code
_entity_poly.pdbx_strand_id
1 'polypeptide(L)'
;MIPKIIHYTWFSGDPFPEKIQNCIASWHKHMPEYEFRLWDMEAVNGIESVFLKEALQAKKWAYAADYVRLYAIYHEGGIYLDTDVLVYKSFNPLLSQRAFIGKESSIHFEGGFTAQYLSSHCFGAEKEHPFVKDCLDYFQDRHFVTSNNEKLPIPLRYNFVLLPYIQAEIARMYGYEWRPLLQEEQLCKEELVVYPASCFDPQNIMPDSYCKHLAVGGWRTDKAFVPVYNLKYKITWRLLWIFKWVLEKAGYISIKIN
;
A
#
# COMPACT_ATOMS: atom_id res chain seq x y z
N MET A 1 15.98 -10.47 11.65
CA MET A 1 15.06 -11.59 11.25
C MET A 1 13.63 -11.13 11.43
N ILE A 2 12.78 -11.34 10.45
CA ILE A 2 11.37 -10.91 10.46
C ILE A 2 10.56 -11.78 11.44
N PRO A 3 9.82 -11.18 12.40
CA PRO A 3 8.95 -11.93 13.32
C PRO A 3 7.82 -12.68 12.61
N LYS A 4 7.37 -13.80 13.17
CA LYS A 4 6.20 -14.56 12.67
C LYS A 4 4.89 -13.92 13.10
N ILE A 5 4.65 -12.68 12.65
CA ILE A 5 3.44 -11.92 12.91
C ILE A 5 2.86 -11.49 11.57
N ILE A 6 1.57 -11.74 11.35
CA ILE A 6 0.80 -11.23 10.22
C ILE A 6 -0.06 -10.08 10.72
N HIS A 7 0.21 -8.87 10.24
CA HIS A 7 -0.59 -7.68 10.49
C HIS A 7 -1.61 -7.49 9.38
N TYR A 8 -2.82 -7.12 9.73
CA TYR A 8 -3.88 -6.79 8.77
C TYR A 8 -4.85 -5.76 9.38
N THR A 9 -5.59 -5.05 8.55
CA THR A 9 -6.47 -3.95 8.97
C THR A 9 -7.93 -4.22 8.62
N TRP A 10 -8.87 -3.82 9.53
CA TRP A 10 -10.31 -3.85 9.25
C TRP A 10 -11.02 -2.78 10.07
N PHE A 11 -11.36 -1.64 9.47
CA PHE A 11 -11.89 -0.47 10.18
C PHE A 11 -13.40 -0.30 10.15
N SER A 12 -14.12 -1.00 9.25
CA SER A 12 -15.56 -0.82 9.11
C SER A 12 -16.37 -1.37 10.30
N GLY A 13 -15.80 -2.35 11.02
CA GLY A 13 -16.54 -3.10 12.07
C GLY A 13 -17.56 -4.10 11.52
N ASP A 14 -17.76 -4.13 10.20
CA ASP A 14 -18.67 -5.09 9.56
C ASP A 14 -18.09 -6.51 9.59
N PRO A 15 -18.91 -7.56 9.57
CA PRO A 15 -18.43 -8.93 9.40
C PRO A 15 -17.64 -9.09 8.10
N PHE A 16 -16.58 -9.90 8.12
CA PHE A 16 -15.83 -10.20 6.91
C PHE A 16 -16.70 -10.86 5.84
N PRO A 17 -16.74 -10.32 4.61
CA PRO A 17 -17.37 -11.01 3.49
C PRO A 17 -16.74 -12.38 3.24
N GLU A 18 -17.47 -13.32 2.65
CA GLU A 18 -17.01 -14.71 2.39
C GLU A 18 -15.65 -14.77 1.68
N LYS A 19 -15.43 -13.92 0.69
CA LYS A 19 -14.13 -13.87 -0.03
C LYS A 19 -12.97 -13.51 0.91
N ILE A 20 -13.19 -12.57 1.83
CA ILE A 20 -12.18 -12.17 2.82
C ILE A 20 -11.97 -13.30 3.83
N GLN A 21 -13.03 -13.95 4.30
CA GLN A 21 -12.93 -15.12 5.18
C GLN A 21 -12.08 -16.23 4.54
N ASN A 22 -12.27 -16.51 3.24
CA ASN A 22 -11.49 -17.50 2.49
C ASN A 22 -10.01 -17.10 2.39
N CYS A 23 -9.69 -15.81 2.21
CA CYS A 23 -8.32 -15.32 2.25
C CYS A 23 -7.68 -15.56 3.62
N ILE A 24 -8.33 -15.12 4.70
CA ILE A 24 -7.85 -15.29 6.08
C ILE A 24 -7.70 -16.79 6.42
N ALA A 25 -8.64 -17.63 6.00
CA ALA A 25 -8.53 -19.09 6.18
C ALA A 25 -7.29 -19.68 5.48
N SER A 26 -6.91 -19.13 4.31
CA SER A 26 -5.69 -19.55 3.63
C SER A 26 -4.42 -19.21 4.43
N TRP A 27 -4.42 -18.09 5.17
CA TRP A 27 -3.30 -17.70 6.02
C TRP A 27 -3.10 -18.70 7.16
N HIS A 28 -4.18 -19.00 7.90
CA HIS A 28 -4.14 -19.99 8.98
C HIS A 28 -3.75 -21.38 8.48
N LYS A 29 -4.16 -21.75 7.26
CA LYS A 29 -3.80 -23.04 6.64
C LYS A 29 -2.31 -23.15 6.36
N HIS A 30 -1.69 -22.09 5.83
CA HIS A 30 -0.31 -22.13 5.35
C HIS A 30 0.72 -21.63 6.36
N MET A 31 0.25 -20.93 7.41
CA MET A 31 1.08 -20.30 8.44
C MET A 31 0.47 -20.49 9.85
N PRO A 32 0.13 -21.73 10.25
CA PRO A 32 -0.57 -21.95 11.54
C PRO A 32 0.24 -21.54 12.76
N GLU A 33 1.57 -21.40 12.61
CA GLU A 33 2.50 -21.01 13.67
C GLU A 33 2.71 -19.49 13.79
N TYR A 34 2.03 -18.70 12.96
CA TYR A 34 2.14 -17.23 13.01
C TYR A 34 1.10 -16.64 13.96
N GLU A 35 1.45 -15.54 14.61
CA GLU A 35 0.50 -14.66 15.27
C GLU A 35 -0.24 -13.84 14.21
N PHE A 36 -1.56 -13.69 14.36
CA PHE A 36 -2.40 -12.84 13.48
C PHE A 36 -2.89 -11.65 14.25
N ARG A 37 -2.48 -10.44 13.87
CA ARG A 37 -2.76 -9.20 14.58
C ARG A 37 -3.65 -8.28 13.75
N LEU A 38 -4.90 -8.18 14.17
CA LEU A 38 -5.88 -7.25 13.58
C LEU A 38 -5.63 -5.83 14.11
N TRP A 39 -5.59 -4.89 13.20
CA TRP A 39 -5.63 -3.46 13.47
C TRP A 39 -7.01 -2.93 13.08
N ASP A 40 -7.87 -2.78 14.06
CA ASP A 40 -9.21 -2.19 13.96
C ASP A 40 -9.24 -0.78 14.55
N MET A 41 -10.42 -0.20 14.73
CA MET A 41 -10.60 1.14 15.31
C MET A 41 -10.11 1.26 16.75
N GLU A 42 -10.18 0.18 17.54
CA GLU A 42 -9.69 0.15 18.91
C GLU A 42 -8.16 0.06 18.95
N ALA A 43 -7.60 -0.84 18.16
CA ALA A 43 -6.14 -1.05 18.09
C ALA A 43 -5.37 0.17 17.61
N VAL A 44 -5.97 1.02 16.76
CA VAL A 44 -5.33 2.26 16.28
C VAL A 44 -5.59 3.47 17.18
N ASN A 45 -6.41 3.30 18.22
CA ASN A 45 -6.68 4.36 19.18
C ASN A 45 -5.40 4.73 19.95
N GLY A 46 -5.03 6.00 19.91
CA GLY A 46 -3.78 6.48 20.53
C GLY A 46 -2.60 6.60 19.58
N ILE A 47 -2.70 6.14 18.34
CA ILE A 47 -1.68 6.45 17.34
C ILE A 47 -1.75 7.94 16.96
N GLU A 48 -0.67 8.66 17.23
CA GLU A 48 -0.58 10.09 16.94
C GLU A 48 -0.19 10.32 15.47
N SER A 49 -1.19 10.49 14.61
CA SER A 49 -1.00 10.87 13.20
C SER A 49 -2.22 11.64 12.72
N VAL A 50 -1.98 12.85 12.22
CA VAL A 50 -3.02 13.69 11.62
C VAL A 50 -3.59 13.01 10.38
N PHE A 51 -2.72 12.45 9.52
CA PHE A 51 -3.13 11.75 8.31
C PHE A 51 -4.08 10.58 8.63
N LEU A 52 -3.71 9.72 9.59
CA LEU A 52 -4.52 8.58 10.00
C LEU A 52 -5.88 9.02 10.55
N LYS A 53 -5.90 9.99 11.47
CA LYS A 53 -7.15 10.51 12.07
C LYS A 53 -8.09 11.04 11.00
N GLU A 54 -7.58 11.84 10.07
CA GLU A 54 -8.39 12.41 8.98
C GLU A 54 -8.89 11.34 8.00
N ALA A 55 -8.07 10.33 7.65
CA ALA A 55 -8.47 9.23 6.78
C ALA A 55 -9.58 8.37 7.41
N LEU A 56 -9.46 8.07 8.72
CA LEU A 56 -10.48 7.35 9.50
C LEU A 56 -11.78 8.14 9.60
N GLN A 57 -11.74 9.44 9.91
CA GLN A 57 -12.92 10.31 9.97
C GLN A 57 -13.62 10.42 8.61
N ALA A 58 -12.85 10.48 7.52
CA ALA A 58 -13.38 10.49 6.16
C ALA A 58 -13.86 9.11 5.68
N LYS A 59 -13.74 8.05 6.51
CA LYS A 59 -14.03 6.64 6.16
C LYS A 59 -13.28 6.17 4.90
N LYS A 60 -12.07 6.68 4.67
CA LYS A 60 -11.20 6.28 3.57
C LYS A 60 -10.24 5.19 4.04
N TRP A 61 -10.81 4.01 4.31
CA TRP A 61 -10.18 2.89 4.99
C TRP A 61 -8.86 2.44 4.36
N ALA A 62 -8.75 2.44 3.02
CA ALA A 62 -7.54 2.06 2.32
C ALA A 62 -6.36 2.99 2.65
N TYR A 63 -6.61 4.31 2.75
CA TYR A 63 -5.57 5.28 3.10
C TYR A 63 -5.20 5.23 4.58
N ALA A 64 -6.17 4.96 5.45
CA ALA A 64 -5.88 4.65 6.86
C ALA A 64 -5.01 3.40 6.97
N ALA A 65 -5.32 2.35 6.20
CA ALA A 65 -4.54 1.12 6.13
C ALA A 65 -3.11 1.38 5.60
N ASP A 66 -2.93 2.29 4.65
CA ASP A 66 -1.61 2.65 4.11
C ASP A 66 -0.67 3.20 5.20
N TYR A 67 -1.19 3.97 6.13
CA TYR A 67 -0.43 4.41 7.30
C TYR A 67 -0.19 3.27 8.30
N VAL A 68 -1.26 2.55 8.67
CA VAL A 68 -1.21 1.55 9.75
C VAL A 68 -0.32 0.37 9.39
N ARG A 69 -0.28 -0.08 8.13
CA ARG A 69 0.62 -1.17 7.70
C ARG A 69 2.10 -0.81 7.89
N LEU A 70 2.48 0.43 7.62
CA LEU A 70 3.84 0.91 7.83
C LEU A 70 4.14 1.07 9.32
N TYR A 71 3.20 1.62 10.09
CA TYR A 71 3.31 1.77 11.53
C TYR A 71 3.52 0.41 12.22
N ALA A 72 2.68 -0.57 11.90
CA ALA A 72 2.75 -1.91 12.47
C ALA A 72 4.10 -2.58 12.19
N ILE A 73 4.52 -2.60 10.92
CA ILE A 73 5.80 -3.22 10.53
C ILE A 73 6.99 -2.47 11.12
N TYR A 74 6.96 -1.15 11.19
CA TYR A 74 8.06 -0.39 11.77
C TYR A 74 8.22 -0.67 13.28
N HIS A 75 7.12 -0.66 14.04
CA HIS A 75 7.18 -0.78 15.50
C HIS A 75 7.29 -2.21 16.01
N GLU A 76 6.84 -3.20 15.25
CA GLU A 76 6.76 -4.59 15.71
C GLU A 76 7.55 -5.56 14.83
N GLY A 77 7.85 -5.18 13.58
CA GLY A 77 8.31 -6.11 12.56
C GLY A 77 7.18 -7.04 12.11
N GLY A 78 7.49 -8.02 11.27
CA GLY A 78 6.51 -8.98 10.78
C GLY A 78 6.16 -8.77 9.31
N ILE A 79 4.98 -9.25 8.91
CA ILE A 79 4.48 -9.21 7.55
C ILE A 79 3.10 -8.57 7.56
N TYR A 80 2.87 -7.62 6.66
CA TYR A 80 1.54 -7.06 6.42
C TYR A 80 0.86 -7.79 5.26
N LEU A 81 -0.42 -8.09 5.42
CA LEU A 81 -1.30 -8.59 4.36
C LEU A 81 -2.58 -7.76 4.30
N ASP A 82 -2.98 -7.33 3.09
CA ASP A 82 -4.35 -6.87 2.87
C ASP A 82 -5.31 -8.04 3.05
N THR A 83 -6.49 -7.77 3.58
CA THR A 83 -7.47 -8.83 3.92
C THR A 83 -7.95 -9.65 2.73
N ASP A 84 -7.80 -9.13 1.51
CA ASP A 84 -8.13 -9.81 0.27
C ASP A 84 -6.92 -10.45 -0.44
N VAL A 85 -5.86 -10.74 0.30
CA VAL A 85 -4.70 -11.51 -0.17
C VAL A 85 -4.92 -12.99 0.08
N LEU A 86 -4.93 -13.80 -0.97
CA LEU A 86 -4.98 -15.26 -0.91
C LEU A 86 -3.56 -15.83 -0.88
N VAL A 87 -3.24 -16.61 0.16
CA VAL A 87 -1.92 -17.22 0.38
C VAL A 87 -1.88 -18.65 -0.14
N TYR A 88 -0.79 -19.03 -0.81
CA TYR A 88 -0.58 -20.36 -1.40
C TYR A 88 0.46 -21.20 -0.67
N LYS A 89 1.41 -20.56 0.01
CA LYS A 89 2.49 -21.24 0.77
C LYS A 89 3.01 -20.36 1.91
N SER A 90 3.70 -20.99 2.86
CA SER A 90 4.29 -20.30 4.01
C SER A 90 5.34 -19.27 3.59
N PHE A 91 5.41 -18.16 4.32
CA PHE A 91 6.44 -17.12 4.18
C PHE A 91 7.73 -17.44 4.97
N ASN A 92 7.83 -18.60 5.63
CA ASN A 92 9.01 -18.99 6.41
C ASN A 92 10.35 -18.79 5.66
N PRO A 93 10.48 -19.09 4.34
CA PRO A 93 11.73 -18.85 3.61
C PRO A 93 12.15 -17.37 3.54
N LEU A 94 11.23 -16.43 3.72
CA LEU A 94 11.48 -14.99 3.64
C LEU A 94 11.94 -14.39 4.98
N LEU A 95 11.74 -15.08 6.09
CA LEU A 95 11.96 -14.54 7.45
C LEU A 95 13.44 -14.29 7.79
N SER A 96 14.37 -14.92 7.06
CA SER A 96 15.82 -14.70 7.24
C SER A 96 16.30 -13.35 6.70
N GLN A 97 15.51 -12.72 5.84
CA GLN A 97 15.79 -11.40 5.27
C GLN A 97 15.54 -10.30 6.30
N ARG A 98 16.13 -9.10 6.06
CA ARG A 98 15.82 -7.93 6.87
C ARG A 98 14.52 -7.26 6.42
N ALA A 99 14.28 -7.17 5.11
CA ALA A 99 13.03 -6.71 4.54
C ALA A 99 12.77 -7.30 3.16
N PHE A 100 11.49 -7.50 2.81
CA PHE A 100 11.07 -7.90 1.47
C PHE A 100 9.79 -7.18 1.04
N ILE A 101 9.65 -6.96 -0.26
CA ILE A 101 8.45 -6.46 -0.91
C ILE A 101 8.41 -6.97 -2.35
N GLY A 102 7.24 -7.08 -2.95
CA GLY A 102 7.11 -7.46 -4.37
C GLY A 102 6.87 -6.26 -5.27
N LYS A 103 7.03 -6.46 -6.58
CA LYS A 103 6.52 -5.54 -7.60
C LYS A 103 5.02 -5.79 -7.81
N GLU A 104 4.26 -4.76 -8.18
CA GLU A 104 2.91 -4.95 -8.72
C GLU A 104 2.98 -5.58 -10.12
N SER A 105 1.93 -6.30 -10.52
CA SER A 105 1.80 -6.79 -11.91
C SER A 105 1.45 -5.65 -12.89
N SER A 106 0.91 -4.55 -12.40
CA SER A 106 0.55 -3.39 -13.20
C SER A 106 1.76 -2.56 -13.60
N ILE A 107 1.72 -2.03 -14.84
CA ILE A 107 2.72 -1.10 -15.36
C ILE A 107 2.11 0.29 -15.42
N HIS A 108 2.80 1.26 -14.87
CA HIS A 108 2.41 2.67 -14.84
C HIS A 108 3.27 3.50 -15.78
N PHE A 109 2.79 4.69 -16.15
CA PHE A 109 3.53 5.62 -16.98
C PHE A 109 3.76 6.91 -16.21
N GLU A 110 5.03 7.10 -15.79
CA GLU A 110 5.46 8.22 -14.96
C GLU A 110 6.56 9.02 -15.64
N GLY A 111 6.38 10.35 -15.70
CA GLY A 111 7.41 11.25 -16.19
C GLY A 111 7.97 10.94 -17.58
N GLY A 112 7.21 10.27 -18.47
CA GLY A 112 7.66 9.83 -19.78
C GLY A 112 8.27 8.43 -19.83
N PHE A 113 8.33 7.74 -18.71
CA PHE A 113 8.90 6.39 -18.60
C PHE A 113 7.86 5.40 -18.08
N THR A 114 8.04 4.12 -18.42
CA THR A 114 7.27 3.05 -17.78
C THR A 114 7.87 2.73 -16.41
N ALA A 115 7.00 2.57 -15.41
CA ALA A 115 7.38 2.28 -14.04
C ALA A 115 6.56 1.10 -13.51
N GLN A 116 7.15 0.31 -12.62
CA GLN A 116 6.46 -0.73 -11.88
C GLN A 116 6.52 -0.40 -10.40
N TYR A 117 5.34 -0.20 -9.78
CA TYR A 117 5.24 0.12 -8.37
C TYR A 117 5.44 -1.11 -7.51
N LEU A 118 5.51 -0.92 -6.19
CA LEU A 118 5.67 -2.01 -5.24
C LEU A 118 4.33 -2.46 -4.67
N SER A 119 4.21 -3.75 -4.39
CA SER A 119 2.97 -4.37 -3.91
C SER A 119 2.79 -4.14 -2.41
N SER A 120 2.19 -3.02 -2.04
CA SER A 120 1.91 -2.64 -0.65
C SER A 120 0.96 -3.59 0.07
N HIS A 121 0.25 -4.45 -0.65
CA HIS A 121 -0.68 -5.44 -0.11
C HIS A 121 0.00 -6.63 0.57
N CYS A 122 1.31 -6.85 0.31
CA CYS A 122 2.11 -7.89 0.93
C CYS A 122 3.57 -7.46 1.00
N PHE A 123 4.08 -7.20 2.19
CA PHE A 123 5.50 -6.94 2.44
C PHE A 123 5.84 -7.24 3.89
N GLY A 124 7.11 -7.44 4.19
CA GLY A 124 7.57 -7.71 5.54
C GLY A 124 8.94 -7.10 5.82
N ALA A 125 9.18 -6.81 7.10
CA ALA A 125 10.49 -6.35 7.55
C ALA A 125 10.72 -6.70 9.03
N GLU A 126 11.99 -6.68 9.42
CA GLU A 126 12.34 -6.62 10.84
C GLU A 126 11.92 -5.28 11.44
N LYS A 127 11.74 -5.25 12.74
CA LYS A 127 11.40 -4.03 13.48
C LYS A 127 12.44 -2.92 13.19
N GLU A 128 11.93 -1.68 13.06
CA GLU A 128 12.75 -0.47 12.86
C GLU A 128 13.59 -0.48 11.56
N HIS A 129 13.17 -1.24 10.54
CA HIS A 129 13.89 -1.26 9.27
C HIS A 129 13.88 0.12 8.59
N PRO A 130 15.05 0.63 8.10
CA PRO A 130 15.17 2.00 7.57
C PRO A 130 14.21 2.30 6.40
N PHE A 131 14.05 1.37 5.46
CA PHE A 131 13.11 1.53 4.34
C PHE A 131 11.66 1.75 4.82
N VAL A 132 11.23 0.99 5.83
CA VAL A 132 9.86 1.14 6.39
C VAL A 132 9.73 2.46 7.14
N LYS A 133 10.80 2.88 7.83
CA LYS A 133 10.87 4.19 8.48
C LYS A 133 10.69 5.33 7.48
N ASP A 134 11.45 5.34 6.41
CA ASP A 134 11.36 6.38 5.38
C ASP A 134 9.96 6.43 4.75
N CYS A 135 9.34 5.26 4.52
CA CYS A 135 7.95 5.18 4.07
C CYS A 135 6.96 5.75 5.10
N LEU A 136 7.17 5.51 6.39
CA LEU A 136 6.33 6.04 7.45
C LEU A 136 6.54 7.56 7.62
N ASP A 137 7.79 8.02 7.53
CA ASP A 137 8.15 9.45 7.61
C ASP A 137 7.53 10.27 6.47
N TYR A 138 7.23 9.64 5.32
CA TYR A 138 6.47 10.31 4.27
C TYR A 138 5.14 10.90 4.78
N PHE A 139 4.51 10.25 5.76
CA PHE A 139 3.23 10.68 6.32
C PHE A 139 3.37 11.67 7.49
N GLN A 140 4.61 11.91 7.97
CA GLN A 140 4.86 12.88 9.04
C GLN A 140 4.43 14.28 8.56
N ASP A 141 3.69 14.97 9.40
CA ASP A 141 3.16 16.33 9.15
C ASP A 141 2.30 16.47 7.87
N ARG A 142 1.86 15.36 7.28
CA ARG A 142 0.96 15.37 6.14
C ARG A 142 -0.49 15.25 6.57
N HIS A 143 -1.33 16.00 5.85
CA HIS A 143 -2.78 15.90 5.96
C HIS A 143 -3.34 14.97 4.89
N PHE A 144 -4.31 14.15 5.26
CA PHE A 144 -5.13 13.42 4.30
C PHE A 144 -6.18 14.34 3.68
N VAL A 145 -6.80 15.23 4.47
CA VAL A 145 -7.74 16.25 4.00
C VAL A 145 -6.97 17.46 3.52
N THR A 146 -6.98 17.71 2.22
CA THR A 146 -6.29 18.87 1.59
C THR A 146 -7.19 20.09 1.51
N SER A 147 -8.52 19.92 1.53
CA SER A 147 -9.49 21.01 1.57
C SER A 147 -10.82 20.56 2.16
N ASN A 148 -11.39 21.39 3.03
CA ASN A 148 -12.74 21.21 3.58
C ASN A 148 -13.84 21.86 2.71
N ASN A 149 -13.49 22.45 1.56
CA ASN A 149 -14.45 23.05 0.65
C ASN A 149 -15.23 21.96 -0.11
N GLU A 150 -16.47 21.71 0.32
CA GLU A 150 -17.35 20.70 -0.30
C GLU A 150 -17.74 20.99 -1.75
N LYS A 151 -17.55 22.21 -2.23
CA LYS A 151 -17.75 22.57 -3.63
C LYS A 151 -16.65 22.07 -4.54
N LEU A 152 -15.49 21.70 -3.99
CA LEU A 152 -14.40 21.13 -4.76
C LEU A 152 -14.67 19.66 -5.11
N PRO A 153 -14.27 19.20 -6.29
CA PRO A 153 -14.27 17.78 -6.62
C PRO A 153 -13.49 16.95 -5.59
N ILE A 154 -13.97 15.74 -5.29
CA ILE A 154 -13.35 14.81 -4.32
C ILE A 154 -11.84 14.67 -4.50
N PRO A 155 -11.28 14.54 -5.73
CA PRO A 155 -9.84 14.42 -5.93
C PRO A 155 -9.01 15.62 -5.47
N LEU A 156 -9.63 16.79 -5.31
CA LEU A 156 -8.97 18.01 -4.82
C LEU A 156 -9.15 18.20 -3.30
N ARG A 157 -9.97 17.37 -2.66
CA ARG A 157 -10.27 17.46 -1.23
C ARG A 157 -9.40 16.54 -0.38
N TYR A 158 -8.81 15.51 -0.99
CA TYR A 158 -8.05 14.48 -0.29
C TYR A 158 -6.72 14.20 -0.96
N ASN A 159 -5.76 13.78 -0.17
CA ASN A 159 -4.47 13.29 -0.66
C ASN A 159 -4.59 11.81 -1.06
N PHE A 160 -4.79 11.57 -2.34
CA PHE A 160 -4.97 10.24 -2.91
C PHE A 160 -3.68 9.65 -3.50
N VAL A 161 -2.52 10.03 -2.99
CA VAL A 161 -1.27 9.39 -3.40
C VAL A 161 -1.27 7.95 -2.90
N LEU A 162 -0.98 7.01 -3.78
CA LEU A 162 -1.01 5.58 -3.48
C LEU A 162 0.29 5.14 -2.82
N LEU A 163 0.20 4.33 -1.77
CA LEU A 163 1.36 3.77 -1.09
C LEU A 163 2.28 2.94 -2.02
N PRO A 164 1.78 2.13 -2.97
CA PRO A 164 2.62 1.47 -3.98
C PRO A 164 3.60 2.40 -4.69
N TYR A 165 3.16 3.60 -5.05
CA TYR A 165 4.01 4.63 -5.66
C TYR A 165 5.03 5.19 -4.65
N ILE A 166 4.58 5.53 -3.44
CA ILE A 166 5.44 6.07 -2.37
C ILE A 166 6.56 5.08 -2.06
N GLN A 167 6.23 3.81 -1.85
CA GLN A 167 7.21 2.76 -1.58
C GLN A 167 8.19 2.57 -2.74
N ALA A 168 7.71 2.63 -3.99
CA ALA A 168 8.59 2.52 -5.16
C ALA A 168 9.55 3.69 -5.28
N GLU A 169 9.09 4.93 -5.07
CA GLU A 169 9.95 6.12 -5.10
C GLU A 169 11.00 6.08 -3.98
N ILE A 170 10.62 5.70 -2.77
CA ILE A 170 11.55 5.57 -1.65
C ILE A 170 12.54 4.43 -1.91
N ALA A 171 12.08 3.27 -2.40
CA ALA A 171 12.95 2.14 -2.72
C ALA A 171 14.04 2.49 -3.76
N ARG A 172 13.79 3.45 -4.65
CA ARG A 172 14.83 3.94 -5.59
C ARG A 172 16.03 4.56 -4.88
N MET A 173 15.83 5.19 -3.72
CA MET A 173 16.95 5.70 -2.90
C MET A 173 17.78 4.54 -2.33
N TYR A 174 17.17 3.36 -2.19
CA TYR A 174 17.83 2.11 -1.79
C TYR A 174 18.43 1.33 -2.97
N GLY A 175 18.24 1.80 -4.21
CA GLY A 175 18.80 1.17 -5.42
C GLY A 175 17.80 0.34 -6.22
N TYR A 176 16.49 0.38 -5.87
CA TYR A 176 15.45 -0.27 -6.66
C TYR A 176 15.37 0.31 -8.07
N GLU A 177 15.42 -0.55 -9.07
CA GLU A 177 15.18 -0.20 -10.46
C GLU A 177 13.74 -0.56 -10.85
N TRP A 178 12.89 0.42 -11.04
CA TRP A 178 11.47 0.22 -11.33
C TRP A 178 11.13 -0.07 -12.79
N ARG A 179 12.13 -0.46 -13.60
CA ARG A 179 11.89 -0.85 -14.99
C ARG A 179 11.08 -2.13 -15.09
N PRO A 180 9.95 -2.16 -15.86
CA PRO A 180 9.06 -3.32 -15.92
C PRO A 180 9.69 -4.59 -16.49
N LEU A 181 10.73 -4.45 -17.32
CA LEU A 181 11.40 -5.59 -17.96
C LEU A 181 12.30 -6.39 -17.00
N LEU A 182 12.65 -5.83 -15.84
CA LEU A 182 13.43 -6.53 -14.84
C LEU A 182 12.51 -7.44 -14.03
N GLN A 183 12.42 -8.71 -14.42
CA GLN A 183 11.64 -9.74 -13.72
C GLN A 183 12.47 -10.55 -12.73
N GLU A 184 13.64 -10.04 -12.36
CA GLU A 184 14.55 -10.65 -11.40
C GLU A 184 14.35 -10.02 -10.01
N GLU A 185 14.77 -10.77 -9.00
CA GLU A 185 14.90 -10.30 -7.63
C GLU A 185 15.98 -9.22 -7.57
N GLN A 186 15.72 -8.14 -6.84
CA GLN A 186 16.67 -7.05 -6.65
C GLN A 186 17.04 -6.93 -5.17
N LEU A 187 18.34 -7.11 -4.88
CA LEU A 187 18.88 -6.82 -3.57
C LEU A 187 19.28 -5.33 -3.51
N CYS A 188 18.57 -4.59 -2.72
CA CYS A 188 18.76 -3.15 -2.49
C CYS A 188 19.59 -2.90 -1.22
N LYS A 189 19.94 -1.63 -0.96
CA LYS A 189 20.59 -1.23 0.30
C LYS A 189 19.76 -1.66 1.52
N GLU A 190 20.43 -1.76 2.67
CA GLU A 190 19.83 -2.21 3.95
C GLU A 190 19.16 -3.59 3.84
N GLU A 191 19.65 -4.43 2.91
CA GLU A 191 19.13 -5.77 2.66
C GLU A 191 17.62 -5.81 2.36
N LEU A 192 17.08 -4.74 1.73
CA LEU A 192 15.74 -4.76 1.15
C LEU A 192 15.74 -5.62 -0.11
N VAL A 193 14.97 -6.70 -0.12
CA VAL A 193 14.80 -7.57 -1.28
C VAL A 193 13.50 -7.23 -2.00
N VAL A 194 13.59 -6.83 -3.26
CA VAL A 194 12.43 -6.57 -4.12
C VAL A 194 12.22 -7.74 -5.07
N TYR A 195 11.14 -8.47 -4.88
CA TYR A 195 10.77 -9.65 -5.65
C TYR A 195 10.02 -9.29 -6.94
N PRO A 196 10.11 -10.14 -7.99
CA PRO A 196 9.27 -9.99 -9.17
C PRO A 196 7.78 -10.13 -8.82
N ALA A 197 6.91 -9.58 -9.68
CA ALA A 197 5.46 -9.62 -9.47
C ALA A 197 4.91 -11.04 -9.36
N SER A 198 5.54 -12.03 -10.01
CA SER A 198 5.16 -13.45 -9.93
C SER A 198 5.09 -14.00 -8.50
N CYS A 199 5.86 -13.40 -7.56
CA CYS A 199 5.92 -13.88 -6.19
C CYS A 199 4.71 -13.48 -5.34
N PHE A 200 4.24 -12.21 -5.45
CA PHE A 200 3.20 -11.67 -4.54
C PHE A 200 1.97 -11.12 -5.25
N ASP A 201 2.07 -10.78 -6.55
CA ASP A 201 0.96 -10.28 -7.36
C ASP A 201 0.91 -10.97 -8.75
N PRO A 202 0.91 -12.32 -8.80
CA PRO A 202 0.98 -13.05 -10.07
C PRO A 202 -0.27 -12.88 -10.92
N GLN A 203 -0.10 -12.64 -12.22
CA GLN A 203 -1.20 -12.78 -13.18
C GLN A 203 -1.63 -14.25 -13.27
N ASN A 204 -0.65 -15.16 -13.39
CA ASN A 204 -0.82 -16.62 -13.32
C ASN A 204 -0.03 -17.15 -12.12
N ILE A 205 -0.64 -18.05 -11.36
CA ILE A 205 0.01 -18.68 -10.20
C ILE A 205 1.14 -19.58 -10.69
N MET A 206 2.32 -19.37 -10.17
CA MET A 206 3.55 -20.08 -10.48
C MET A 206 4.07 -20.78 -9.20
N PRO A 207 5.00 -21.75 -9.30
CA PRO A 207 5.57 -22.42 -8.13
C PRO A 207 6.28 -21.48 -7.14
N ASP A 208 6.79 -20.34 -7.61
CA ASP A 208 7.41 -19.28 -6.81
C ASP A 208 6.40 -18.32 -6.18
N SER A 209 5.12 -18.35 -6.59
CA SER A 209 4.07 -17.48 -6.03
C SER A 209 3.77 -17.81 -4.58
N TYR A 210 3.88 -16.81 -3.70
CA TYR A 210 3.53 -16.89 -2.28
C TYR A 210 2.07 -16.56 -2.03
N CYS A 211 1.58 -15.52 -2.67
CA CYS A 211 0.20 -15.05 -2.53
C CYS A 211 -0.28 -14.34 -3.80
N LYS A 212 -1.54 -13.96 -3.80
CA LYS A 212 -2.16 -13.14 -4.84
C LYS A 212 -3.16 -12.17 -4.23
N HIS A 213 -3.09 -10.93 -4.63
CA HIS A 213 -4.09 -9.92 -4.29
C HIS A 213 -5.34 -10.09 -5.16
N LEU A 214 -6.51 -10.29 -4.54
CA LEU A 214 -7.76 -10.50 -5.27
C LEU A 214 -8.42 -9.20 -5.71
N ALA A 215 -7.93 -8.05 -5.24
CA ALA A 215 -8.40 -6.70 -5.54
C ALA A 215 -9.94 -6.59 -5.44
N VAL A 216 -10.52 -7.14 -4.36
CA VAL A 216 -11.98 -7.19 -4.16
C VAL A 216 -12.59 -5.79 -4.11
N GLY A 217 -11.77 -4.78 -3.75
CA GLY A 217 -12.12 -3.37 -3.89
C GLY A 217 -13.29 -2.92 -3.01
N GLY A 218 -13.53 -3.60 -1.87
CA GLY A 218 -14.60 -3.27 -0.94
C GLY A 218 -14.59 -1.82 -0.41
N TRP A 219 -13.44 -1.15 -0.50
CA TRP A 219 -13.27 0.27 -0.17
C TRP A 219 -13.69 1.22 -1.30
N ARG A 220 -13.91 0.69 -2.53
CA ARG A 220 -14.33 1.46 -3.71
C ARG A 220 -15.85 1.68 -3.73
N THR A 221 -16.47 1.96 -2.59
CA THR A 221 -17.93 2.15 -2.48
C THR A 221 -18.43 3.42 -3.18
N ASP A 222 -17.55 4.39 -3.44
CA ASP A 222 -17.88 5.53 -4.26
C ASP A 222 -17.82 5.14 -5.74
N LYS A 223 -18.97 4.84 -6.35
CA LYS A 223 -19.12 4.62 -7.81
C LYS A 223 -18.52 5.74 -8.67
N ALA A 224 -18.19 6.88 -8.07
CA ALA A 224 -17.45 7.98 -8.68
C ALA A 224 -15.98 7.65 -8.98
N PHE A 225 -15.44 6.57 -8.43
CA PHE A 225 -14.01 6.21 -8.53
C PHE A 225 -13.74 4.90 -9.28
N VAL A 226 -14.71 4.38 -10.03
CA VAL A 226 -14.41 3.32 -11.01
C VAL A 226 -13.68 4.00 -12.17
N PRO A 227 -12.38 3.72 -12.40
CA PRO A 227 -11.72 4.19 -13.61
C PRO A 227 -12.39 3.50 -14.79
N VAL A 228 -13.40 4.15 -15.36
CA VAL A 228 -13.84 3.82 -16.70
C VAL A 228 -12.68 4.20 -17.61
N TYR A 229 -11.95 3.23 -18.13
CA TYR A 229 -10.79 3.37 -19.00
C TYR A 229 -11.19 3.94 -20.37
N ASN A 230 -11.91 5.07 -20.40
CA ASN A 230 -12.20 5.76 -21.64
C ASN A 230 -11.28 7.00 -21.76
N LEU A 231 -11.05 7.40 -23.00
CA LEU A 231 -10.20 8.54 -23.35
C LEU A 231 -10.64 9.84 -22.63
N LYS A 232 -11.95 10.03 -22.46
CA LYS A 232 -12.54 11.18 -21.79
C LYS A 232 -12.13 11.26 -20.31
N TYR A 233 -12.11 10.11 -19.62
CA TYR A 233 -11.66 10.01 -18.23
C TYR A 233 -10.16 10.34 -18.09
N LYS A 234 -9.31 9.80 -18.97
CA LYS A 234 -7.86 10.10 -18.98
C LYS A 234 -7.59 11.60 -19.20
N ILE A 235 -8.34 12.24 -20.08
CA ILE A 235 -8.22 13.68 -20.34
C ILE A 235 -8.68 14.48 -19.11
N THR A 236 -9.82 14.12 -18.52
CA THR A 236 -10.35 14.80 -17.32
C THR A 236 -9.38 14.68 -16.14
N TRP A 237 -8.77 13.51 -15.91
CA TRP A 237 -7.76 13.32 -14.86
C TRP A 237 -6.48 14.13 -15.12
N ARG A 238 -6.00 14.18 -16.34
CA ARG A 238 -4.85 15.02 -16.70
C ARG A 238 -5.13 16.50 -16.48
N LEU A 239 -6.32 16.97 -16.84
CA LEU A 239 -6.75 18.36 -16.61
C LEU A 239 -6.89 18.66 -15.12
N LEU A 240 -7.46 17.74 -14.33
CA LEU A 240 -7.53 17.87 -12.87
C LEU A 240 -6.15 17.87 -12.23
N TRP A 241 -5.20 17.09 -12.74
CA TRP A 241 -3.81 17.05 -12.27
C TRP A 241 -3.08 18.38 -12.57
N ILE A 242 -3.24 18.91 -13.78
CA ILE A 242 -2.70 20.23 -14.17
C ILE A 242 -3.33 21.31 -13.30
N PHE A 243 -4.64 21.26 -13.08
CA PHE A 243 -5.36 22.22 -12.24
C PHE A 243 -4.89 22.15 -10.78
N LYS A 244 -4.71 20.96 -10.24
CA LYS A 244 -4.13 20.74 -8.92
C LYS A 244 -2.73 21.36 -8.83
N TRP A 245 -1.85 21.08 -9.79
CA TRP A 245 -0.51 21.65 -9.86
C TRP A 245 -0.54 23.20 -9.92
N VAL A 246 -1.45 23.79 -10.69
CA VAL A 246 -1.62 25.26 -10.75
C VAL A 246 -2.05 25.81 -9.39
N LEU A 247 -2.99 25.15 -8.71
CA LEU A 247 -3.46 25.58 -7.39
C LEU A 247 -2.36 25.45 -6.32
N GLU A 248 -1.50 24.45 -6.40
CA GLU A 248 -0.31 24.30 -5.55
C GLU A 248 0.68 25.45 -5.77
N LYS A 249 1.01 25.76 -7.03
CA LYS A 249 1.91 26.86 -7.38
C LYS A 249 1.36 28.24 -7.00
N ALA A 250 0.03 28.37 -7.02
CA ALA A 250 -0.66 29.59 -6.61
C ALA A 250 -0.90 29.69 -5.08
N GLY A 251 -0.46 28.70 -4.30
CA GLY A 251 -0.59 28.71 -2.83
C GLY A 251 -1.98 28.42 -2.28
N TYR A 252 -2.91 27.94 -3.13
CA TYR A 252 -4.27 27.57 -2.70
C TYR A 252 -4.36 26.16 -2.11
N ILE A 253 -3.38 25.31 -2.38
CA ILE A 253 -3.29 23.94 -1.87
C ILE A 253 -1.83 23.70 -1.45
N SER A 254 -1.59 23.25 -0.23
CA SER A 254 -0.26 22.87 0.24
C SER A 254 -0.04 21.37 0.06
N ILE A 255 0.57 20.97 -1.05
CA ILE A 255 1.17 19.64 -1.20
C ILE A 255 2.67 19.86 -1.30
N LYS A 256 3.36 19.82 -0.18
CA LYS A 256 4.82 19.74 -0.20
C LYS A 256 5.19 18.30 -0.53
N ILE A 257 5.56 18.05 -1.78
CA ILE A 257 6.45 16.95 -2.15
C ILE A 257 7.86 17.56 -2.04
N ASN A 258 8.53 17.25 -0.96
CA ASN A 258 9.99 17.44 -0.89
C ASN A 258 10.63 16.15 -1.32
#